data_795197b5bb0947b64f9a03f78ddbe86c
#
_entry.id   795197b5bb0947b64f9a03f78ddbe86c
#
_cell.length_a   1.000
_cell.length_b   1.000
_cell.length_c   1.000
_cell.angle_alpha   90.00
_cell.angle_beta   90.00
_cell.angle_gamma   90.00
#
_symmetry.space_group_name_H-M   'P 1'
#
loop_
_entity.id
_entity.type
_entity.pdbx_description
1 polymer ?
#
loop_
_entity_poly.entity_id
_entity_poly.type
_entity_poly.pdbx_seq_one_letter_code
_entity_poly.pdbx_strand_id
1 'polypeptide(L)'
;MNNSLLPPEKKRQLTEQQQKFLDALAGESKGNIKHALSIAGYAETSQSNIISSLKDEIVEVATKILAKSAPMASQKLVEILMSDDPIPQVNAKLQAAQTLLDRVGV
;
A
#
# COMPACT_ATOMS: atom_id res chain seq x y z
N MET A 1 15.45 -10.39 -25.67
CA MET A 1 15.01 -10.25 -25.40
C MET A 1 14.71 -10.38 -24.81
N ASN A 2 14.41 -10.28 -24.83
CA ASN A 2 13.88 -10.30 -24.41
C ASN A 2 13.43 -10.76 -23.54
N ASN A 3 13.59 -11.11 -23.10
CA ASN A 3 13.07 -11.47 -22.27
C ASN A 3 13.09 -11.21 -21.10
N SER A 4 14.23 -10.90 -20.97
CA SER A 4 14.23 -10.08 -19.81
C SER A 4 12.92 -9.43 -19.59
N LEU A 5 12.39 -9.02 -20.61
CA LEU A 5 11.04 -8.53 -20.53
C LEU A 5 10.12 -9.71 -20.41
N LEU A 6 9.73 -9.98 -19.16
CA LEU A 6 8.77 -11.04 -18.95
C LEU A 6 7.43 -10.58 -19.46
N PRO A 7 6.88 -11.27 -20.45
CA PRO A 7 5.56 -10.94 -20.93
C PRO A 7 4.55 -11.08 -19.80
N PRO A 8 3.43 -10.37 -19.86
CA PRO A 8 2.39 -10.50 -18.83
C PRO A 8 1.95 -11.94 -18.61
N GLU A 9 2.00 -12.76 -19.62
CA GLU A 9 1.60 -14.15 -19.50
C GLU A 9 2.54 -14.95 -18.61
N LYS A 10 3.71 -14.42 -18.29
CA LYS A 10 4.63 -15.07 -17.36
C LYS A 10 4.23 -14.87 -15.93
N LYS A 11 3.34 -13.96 -15.67
CA LYS A 11 2.85 -13.77 -14.32
C LYS A 11 2.01 -14.96 -13.92
N ARG A 12 2.11 -15.32 -12.65
CA ARG A 12 1.35 -16.42 -12.12
C ARG A 12 -0.14 -16.14 -12.23
N GLN A 13 -0.87 -17.16 -12.64
CA GLN A 13 -2.32 -17.03 -12.68
C GLN A 13 -2.90 -17.14 -11.30
N LEU A 14 -3.72 -16.18 -10.93
CA LEU A 14 -4.32 -16.13 -9.61
C LEU A 14 -5.74 -16.70 -9.66
N THR A 15 -6.15 -17.28 -8.54
CA THR A 15 -7.54 -17.69 -8.40
C THR A 15 -8.41 -16.45 -8.29
N GLU A 16 -9.70 -16.63 -8.53
CA GLU A 16 -10.64 -15.53 -8.39
C GLU A 16 -10.62 -14.95 -6.96
N GLN A 17 -10.52 -15.82 -5.97
CA GLN A 17 -10.48 -15.39 -4.58
C GLN A 17 -9.18 -14.64 -4.26
N GLN A 18 -8.05 -15.09 -4.80
CA GLN A 18 -6.78 -14.40 -4.64
C GLN A 18 -6.83 -13.01 -5.26
N GLN A 19 -7.40 -12.92 -6.45
CA GLN A 19 -7.51 -11.63 -7.13
C GLN A 19 -8.41 -10.69 -6.34
N LYS A 20 -9.49 -11.22 -5.79
CA LYS A 20 -10.40 -10.44 -4.97
C LYS A 20 -9.71 -9.88 -3.74
N PHE A 21 -8.86 -10.69 -3.11
CA PHE A 21 -8.06 -10.25 -1.98
C PHE A 21 -7.14 -9.10 -2.36
N LEU A 22 -6.40 -9.25 -3.46
CA LEU A 22 -5.46 -8.22 -3.90
C LEU A 22 -6.17 -6.95 -4.32
N ASP A 23 -7.29 -7.06 -4.99
CA ASP A 23 -8.09 -5.89 -5.38
C ASP A 23 -8.60 -5.15 -4.15
N ALA A 24 -9.08 -5.88 -3.16
CA ALA A 24 -9.55 -5.27 -1.92
C ALA A 24 -8.39 -4.60 -1.17
N LEU A 25 -7.24 -5.25 -1.15
CA LEU A 25 -6.06 -4.72 -0.48
C LEU A 25 -5.64 -3.38 -1.09
N ALA A 26 -5.68 -3.28 -2.40
CA ALA A 26 -5.31 -2.07 -3.11
C ALA A 26 -6.36 -0.97 -2.99
N GLY A 27 -7.61 -1.36 -2.89
CA GLY A 27 -8.73 -0.42 -2.92
C GLY A 27 -9.39 -0.23 -1.57
N GLU A 28 -10.45 -0.98 -1.35
CA GLU A 28 -11.34 -0.81 -0.20
C GLU A 28 -10.63 -0.93 1.15
N SER A 29 -9.71 -1.86 1.26
CA SER A 29 -9.00 -2.11 2.52
C SER A 29 -7.82 -1.17 2.76
N LYS A 30 -7.38 -0.47 1.74
CA LYS A 30 -6.29 0.51 1.86
C LYS A 30 -5.06 -0.06 2.57
N GLY A 31 -4.69 -1.28 2.22
CA GLY A 31 -3.51 -1.93 2.78
C GLY A 31 -3.77 -2.76 4.02
N ASN A 32 -4.99 -2.82 4.50
CA ASN A 32 -5.32 -3.63 5.68
C ASN A 32 -5.54 -5.08 5.27
N ILE A 33 -4.58 -5.93 5.61
CA ILE A 33 -4.60 -7.33 5.18
C ILE A 33 -5.79 -8.08 5.76
N LYS A 34 -6.07 -7.90 7.04
CA LYS A 34 -7.19 -8.61 7.68
C LYS A 34 -8.52 -8.25 7.03
N HIS A 35 -8.70 -6.97 6.76
CA HIS A 35 -9.93 -6.52 6.11
C HIS A 35 -10.06 -7.07 4.71
N ALA A 36 -8.96 -7.09 3.96
CA ALA A 36 -8.95 -7.62 2.60
C ALA A 36 -9.25 -9.11 2.58
N LEU A 37 -8.71 -9.86 3.54
CA LEU A 37 -9.00 -11.29 3.67
C LEU A 37 -10.49 -11.52 3.91
N SER A 38 -11.06 -10.71 4.78
CA SER A 38 -12.48 -10.79 5.10
C SER A 38 -13.35 -10.54 3.85
N ILE A 39 -13.00 -9.51 3.09
CA ILE A 39 -13.73 -9.17 1.87
C ILE A 39 -13.65 -10.32 0.86
N ALA A 40 -12.50 -10.95 0.75
CA ALA A 40 -12.29 -12.04 -0.18
C ALA A 40 -12.90 -13.37 0.30
N GLY A 41 -13.35 -13.41 1.55
CA GLY A 41 -13.98 -14.62 2.09
C GLY A 41 -12.99 -15.62 2.66
N TYR A 42 -11.77 -15.22 2.97
CA TYR A 42 -10.82 -16.09 3.61
C TYR A 42 -11.02 -16.12 5.11
N ALA A 43 -10.76 -17.28 5.71
CA ALA A 43 -10.75 -17.40 7.16
C ALA A 43 -9.54 -16.66 7.73
N GLU A 44 -9.68 -16.12 8.93
CA GLU A 44 -8.61 -15.40 9.59
C GLU A 44 -7.38 -16.27 9.79
N THR A 45 -7.59 -17.57 9.99
CA THR A 45 -6.50 -18.53 10.16
C THR A 45 -5.68 -18.73 8.89
N SER A 46 -6.18 -18.27 7.75
CA SER A 46 -5.47 -18.40 6.47
C SER A 46 -4.46 -17.30 6.23
N GLN A 47 -4.37 -16.32 7.10
CA GLN A 47 -3.55 -15.13 6.88
C GLN A 47 -2.09 -15.45 6.55
N SER A 48 -1.45 -16.28 7.35
CA SER A 48 -0.04 -16.63 7.12
C SER A 48 0.16 -17.31 5.77
N ASN A 49 -0.71 -18.23 5.43
CA ASN A 49 -0.61 -18.95 4.17
C ASN A 49 -0.82 -18.03 2.98
N ILE A 50 -1.78 -17.13 3.08
CA ILE A 50 -2.06 -16.19 2.00
C ILE A 50 -0.89 -15.22 1.83
N ILE A 51 -0.35 -14.70 2.90
CA ILE A 51 0.79 -13.79 2.84
C ILE A 51 1.98 -14.48 2.18
N SER A 52 2.28 -15.69 2.59
CA SER A 52 3.39 -16.44 2.00
C SER A 52 3.16 -16.73 0.52
N SER A 53 1.95 -17.14 0.19
CA SER A 53 1.60 -17.51 -1.17
C SER A 53 1.58 -16.32 -2.14
N LEU A 54 1.13 -15.17 -1.67
CA LEU A 54 0.97 -13.98 -2.50
C LEU A 54 1.98 -12.89 -2.17
N LYS A 55 3.10 -13.26 -1.58
CA LYS A 55 4.12 -12.31 -1.12
C LYS A 55 4.49 -11.30 -2.21
N ASP A 56 4.80 -11.78 -3.40
CA ASP A 56 5.25 -10.88 -4.48
C ASP A 56 4.14 -9.93 -4.90
N GLU A 57 2.93 -10.44 -4.99
CA GLU A 57 1.78 -9.62 -5.38
C GLU A 57 1.45 -8.59 -4.30
N ILE A 58 1.58 -8.98 -3.04
CA ILE A 58 1.35 -8.05 -1.92
C ILE A 58 2.38 -6.94 -1.92
N VAL A 59 3.65 -7.28 -2.17
CA VAL A 59 4.71 -6.27 -2.26
C VAL A 59 4.41 -5.30 -3.41
N GLU A 60 3.95 -5.81 -4.53
CA GLU A 60 3.59 -4.98 -5.66
C GLU A 60 2.48 -3.99 -5.29
N VAL A 61 1.45 -4.47 -4.61
CA VAL A 61 0.35 -3.60 -4.14
C VAL A 61 0.89 -2.56 -3.17
N ALA A 62 1.71 -2.98 -2.21
CA ALA A 62 2.28 -2.06 -1.22
C ALA A 62 3.12 -0.98 -1.89
N THR A 63 3.90 -1.35 -2.89
CA THR A 63 4.72 -0.41 -3.64
C THR A 63 3.86 0.63 -4.33
N LYS A 64 2.76 0.21 -4.92
CA LYS A 64 1.84 1.13 -5.58
C LYS A 64 1.18 2.09 -4.58
N ILE A 65 0.82 1.58 -3.40
CA ILE A 65 0.23 2.42 -2.36
C ILE A 65 1.24 3.47 -1.90
N LEU A 66 2.49 3.06 -1.67
CA LEU A 66 3.54 3.98 -1.26
C LEU A 66 3.80 5.05 -2.32
N ALA A 67 3.85 4.64 -3.59
CA ALA A 67 4.08 5.58 -4.68
C ALA A 67 2.97 6.61 -4.77
N LYS A 68 1.75 6.22 -4.46
CA LYS A 68 0.60 7.11 -4.46
C LYS A 68 0.61 8.05 -3.26
N SER A 69 1.07 7.53 -2.10
CA SER A 69 1.02 8.28 -0.85
C SER A 69 2.11 9.33 -0.72
N ALA A 70 3.27 9.08 -1.31
CA ALA A 70 4.40 9.99 -1.18
C ALA A 70 4.10 11.41 -1.69
N PRO A 71 3.51 11.59 -2.89
CA PRO A 71 3.16 12.93 -3.34
C PRO A 71 2.14 13.60 -2.43
N MET A 72 1.18 12.84 -1.91
CA MET A 72 0.16 13.37 -1.02
C MET A 72 0.78 13.84 0.29
N ALA A 73 1.72 13.05 0.83
CA ALA A 73 2.42 13.42 2.05
C ALA A 73 3.26 14.67 1.84
N SER A 74 3.91 14.79 0.70
CA SER A 74 4.70 15.97 0.35
C SER A 74 3.82 17.21 0.26
N GLN A 75 2.67 17.08 -0.37
CA GLN A 75 1.73 18.19 -0.51
C GLN A 75 1.23 18.64 0.87
N LYS A 76 0.93 17.67 1.74
CA LYS A 76 0.46 17.97 3.08
C LYS A 76 1.52 18.70 3.89
N LEU A 77 2.77 18.28 3.74
CA LEU A 77 3.88 18.93 4.40
C LEU A 77 4.01 20.40 3.96
N VAL A 78 3.91 20.62 2.65
CA VAL A 78 3.97 21.99 2.12
C VAL A 78 2.83 22.84 2.70
N GLU A 79 1.62 22.29 2.75
CA GLU A 79 0.48 23.00 3.31
C GLU A 79 0.73 23.41 4.76
N ILE A 80 1.28 22.49 5.55
CA ILE A 80 1.57 22.76 6.95
C ILE A 80 2.62 23.87 7.08
N LEU A 81 3.67 23.81 6.28
CA LEU A 81 4.75 24.79 6.33
C LEU A 81 4.31 26.17 5.86
N MET A 82 3.33 26.23 4.98
CA MET A 82 2.81 27.48 4.47
C MET A 82 1.67 28.04 5.33
N SER A 83 1.26 27.31 6.34
CA SER A 83 0.18 27.74 7.21
C SER A 83 0.69 28.77 8.19
N ASP A 84 -0.13 29.81 8.42
CA ASP A 84 0.18 30.85 9.40
C ASP A 84 -0.37 30.53 10.78
N ASP A 85 -1.04 29.42 10.93
CA ASP A 85 -1.66 29.04 12.19
C ASP A 85 -0.64 28.53 13.20
N PRO A 86 -0.45 29.19 14.34
CA PRO A 86 0.48 28.70 15.36
C PRO A 86 -0.16 27.60 16.18
N ILE A 87 -0.60 26.55 15.54
CA ILE A 87 -1.32 25.47 16.21
C ILE A 87 -0.32 24.47 16.78
N PRO A 88 -0.43 24.09 18.05
CA PRO A 88 0.47 23.08 18.63
C PRO A 88 0.46 21.78 17.85
N GLN A 89 -0.64 21.47 17.20
CA GLN A 89 -0.77 20.24 16.43
C GLN A 89 0.09 20.23 15.16
N VAL A 90 0.58 21.40 14.74
CA VAL A 90 1.40 21.48 13.54
C VAL A 90 2.63 20.60 13.65
N ASN A 91 3.28 20.61 14.81
CA ASN A 91 4.47 19.79 15.03
C ASN A 91 4.17 18.31 14.89
N ALA A 92 3.05 17.86 15.46
CA ALA A 92 2.66 16.46 15.35
C ALA A 92 2.35 16.08 13.91
N LYS A 93 1.66 16.94 13.20
CA LYS A 93 1.36 16.70 11.78
C LYS A 93 2.61 16.67 10.92
N LEU A 94 3.53 17.57 11.22
CA LEU A 94 4.80 17.64 10.51
C LEU A 94 5.61 16.37 10.73
N GLN A 95 5.68 15.92 11.97
CA GLN A 95 6.39 14.69 12.29
C GLN A 95 5.77 13.49 11.60
N ALA A 96 4.46 13.41 11.57
CA ALA A 96 3.76 12.32 10.91
C ALA A 96 4.04 12.30 9.40
N ALA A 97 4.02 13.47 8.77
CA ALA A 97 4.31 13.58 7.35
C ALA A 97 5.75 13.20 7.05
N GLN A 98 6.67 13.64 7.89
CA GLN A 98 8.08 13.33 7.71
C GLN A 98 8.36 11.85 7.89
N THR A 99 7.72 11.22 8.86
CA THR A 99 7.86 9.78 9.08
C THR A 99 7.40 9.02 7.83
N LEU A 100 6.30 9.43 7.24
CA LEU A 100 5.80 8.79 6.03
C LEU A 100 6.79 8.96 4.88
N LEU A 101 7.34 10.15 4.70
CA LEU A 101 8.32 10.40 3.65
C LEU A 101 9.57 9.57 3.85
N ASP A 102 10.04 9.46 5.09
CA ASP A 102 11.21 8.65 5.41
C ASP A 102 10.98 7.19 5.04
N ARG A 103 9.78 6.69 5.27
CA ARG A 103 9.44 5.30 4.95
C ARG A 103 9.45 5.01 3.46
N VAL A 104 9.20 6.01 2.64
CA VAL A 104 9.26 5.82 1.18
C VAL A 104 10.64 6.13 0.61
N GLY A 105 11.62 6.45 1.46
CA GLY A 105 12.98 6.67 1.03
C GLY A 105 13.23 8.01 0.37
N VAL A 106 12.46 9.01 0.75
CA VAL A 106 12.60 10.35 0.18
C VAL A 106 13.47 11.22 1.04
#